data_7d5dadb2750af33f603b2b3275cd5d75
#
_entry.id   7d5dadb2750af33f603b2b3275cd5d75
#
_cell.length_a   1.000
_cell.length_b   1.000
_cell.length_c   1.000
_cell.angle_alpha   90.00
_cell.angle_beta   90.00
_cell.angle_gamma   90.00
#
_symmetry.space_group_name_H-M   'P 1'
#
loop_
_entity.id
_entity.type
_entity.pdbx_description
1 polymer ?
#
loop_
_entity_poly.entity_id
_entity_poly.type
_entity_poly.pdbx_seq_one_letter_code
_entity_poly.pdbx_strand_id
1 'polypeptide(L)'
;LMTVREAIYRSQNVPAVKVLTLITPQVGFNYLEKFGISTLVSPQKAINGSHDIVQPLALGGMTLGVTNIDMTAAYAAIANHGTYTKPVYYTAVYDYKGNLLLDNSSSETHTVLKEQTAWLLTSALESVITQGTGTSAALSNQPVAGKTGTTNNETDKWFCGFTPYYTASIWLGYDDNSKVLSKSISHTKIWQTIMSQIHEGLSTGEFTQPSGIVTAQVCSQSGKLAVAGLCDE
;
A
#
# COMPACT_ATOMS: atom_id res chain seq x y z
N LEU A 1 -19.52 9.51 -12.59
CA LEU A 1 -18.67 8.38 -12.96
C LEU A 1 -17.21 8.78 -12.74
N MET A 2 -16.40 7.88 -12.22
CA MET A 2 -14.94 8.04 -12.10
C MET A 2 -14.27 6.68 -12.27
N THR A 3 -13.02 6.68 -12.71
CA THR A 3 -12.23 5.45 -12.85
C THR A 3 -11.72 4.95 -11.48
N VAL A 4 -11.33 3.67 -11.40
CA VAL A 4 -10.67 3.13 -10.18
C VAL A 4 -9.38 3.89 -9.89
N ARG A 5 -8.58 4.23 -10.92
CA ARG A 5 -7.37 5.05 -10.78
C ARG A 5 -7.70 6.42 -10.16
N GLU A 6 -8.73 7.09 -10.66
CA GLU A 6 -9.17 8.38 -10.11
C GLU A 6 -9.62 8.27 -8.65
N ALA A 7 -10.38 7.23 -8.32
CA ALA A 7 -10.80 6.96 -6.94
C ALA A 7 -9.60 6.74 -6.00
N ILE A 8 -8.54 6.08 -6.48
CA ILE A 8 -7.31 5.83 -5.71
C ILE A 8 -6.55 7.15 -5.48
N TYR A 9 -6.24 7.91 -6.54
CA TYR A 9 -5.39 9.10 -6.36
C TYR A 9 -6.12 10.25 -5.64
N ARG A 10 -7.45 10.32 -5.75
CA ARG A 10 -8.28 11.27 -4.96
C ARG A 10 -8.67 10.73 -3.59
N SER A 11 -8.30 9.50 -3.28
CA SER A 11 -8.60 8.84 -2.00
C SER A 11 -10.10 8.85 -1.64
N GLN A 12 -10.96 8.44 -2.59
CA GLN A 12 -12.41 8.50 -2.45
C GLN A 12 -12.95 7.28 -1.69
N ASN A 13 -13.66 7.53 -0.58
CA ASN A 13 -14.18 6.48 0.30
C ASN A 13 -15.32 5.67 -0.34
N VAL A 14 -16.27 6.34 -0.99
CA VAL A 14 -17.45 5.67 -1.56
C VAL A 14 -17.11 4.60 -2.59
N PRO A 15 -16.22 4.83 -3.56
CA PRO A 15 -15.78 3.79 -4.48
C PRO A 15 -15.07 2.62 -3.77
N ALA A 16 -14.23 2.90 -2.76
CA ALA A 16 -13.54 1.85 -2.00
C ALA A 16 -14.53 0.91 -1.31
N VAL A 17 -15.53 1.47 -0.60
CA VAL A 17 -16.59 0.69 0.04
C VAL A 17 -17.42 -0.09 -0.98
N LYS A 18 -17.77 0.52 -2.12
CA LYS A 18 -18.51 -0.18 -3.20
C LYS A 18 -17.73 -1.37 -3.75
N VAL A 19 -16.42 -1.20 -4.00
CA VAL A 19 -15.58 -2.30 -4.50
C VAL A 19 -15.50 -3.41 -3.46
N LEU A 20 -15.26 -3.11 -2.18
CA LEU A 20 -15.25 -4.14 -1.14
C LEU A 20 -16.59 -4.85 -1.02
N THR A 21 -17.73 -4.13 -1.17
CA THR A 21 -19.06 -4.74 -1.16
C THR A 21 -19.24 -5.72 -2.34
N LEU A 22 -18.73 -5.36 -3.54
CA LEU A 22 -18.82 -6.21 -4.73
C LEU A 22 -18.00 -7.51 -4.60
N ILE A 23 -16.79 -7.42 -4.03
CA ILE A 23 -15.92 -8.60 -3.84
C ILE A 23 -16.18 -9.32 -2.52
N THR A 24 -16.95 -8.73 -1.62
CA THR A 24 -17.27 -9.08 -0.24
C THR A 24 -16.16 -8.76 0.77
N PRO A 25 -16.50 -8.36 2.02
CA PRO A 25 -15.52 -8.15 3.09
C PRO A 25 -14.68 -9.38 3.41
N GLN A 26 -15.23 -10.59 3.24
CA GLN A 26 -14.49 -11.85 3.44
C GLN A 26 -13.31 -11.98 2.47
N VAL A 27 -13.51 -11.65 1.20
CA VAL A 27 -12.42 -11.69 0.20
C VAL A 27 -11.37 -10.65 0.54
N GLY A 28 -11.79 -9.42 0.92
CA GLY A 28 -10.85 -8.38 1.38
C GLY A 28 -10.01 -8.84 2.56
N PHE A 29 -10.64 -9.41 3.59
CA PHE A 29 -10.00 -9.98 4.77
C PHE A 29 -8.96 -11.06 4.40
N ASN A 30 -9.33 -12.02 3.57
CA ASN A 30 -8.43 -13.11 3.13
C ASN A 30 -7.21 -12.58 2.34
N TYR A 31 -7.37 -11.49 1.58
CA TYR A 31 -6.23 -10.85 0.92
C TYR A 31 -5.32 -10.14 1.91
N LEU A 32 -5.86 -9.46 2.93
CA LEU A 32 -5.03 -8.84 3.96
C LEU A 32 -4.23 -9.87 4.76
N GLU A 33 -4.81 -11.04 5.06
CA GLU A 33 -4.05 -12.17 5.64
C GLU A 33 -2.89 -12.59 4.73
N LYS A 34 -3.12 -12.72 3.42
CA LYS A 34 -2.06 -13.05 2.45
C LYS A 34 -1.00 -11.94 2.36
N PHE A 35 -1.36 -10.69 2.57
CA PHE A 35 -0.42 -9.57 2.65
C PHE A 35 0.33 -9.50 3.98
N GLY A 36 0.08 -10.44 4.90
CA GLY A 36 0.81 -10.55 6.16
C GLY A 36 0.32 -9.62 7.26
N ILE A 37 -0.90 -9.06 7.16
CA ILE A 37 -1.48 -8.23 8.23
C ILE A 37 -1.80 -9.14 9.43
N SER A 38 -0.99 -9.04 10.48
CA SER A 38 -1.01 -9.95 11.63
C SER A 38 -2.08 -9.62 12.67
N THR A 39 -2.62 -8.41 12.65
CA THR A 39 -3.56 -7.88 13.65
C THR A 39 -5.03 -8.13 13.31
N LEU A 40 -5.31 -8.83 12.21
CA LEU A 40 -6.67 -9.13 11.76
C LEU A 40 -7.46 -9.97 12.77
N VAL A 41 -8.68 -9.52 13.07
CA VAL A 41 -9.60 -10.20 13.98
C VAL A 41 -10.71 -10.88 13.20
N SER A 42 -10.70 -12.23 13.19
CA SER A 42 -11.78 -13.03 12.60
C SER A 42 -13.02 -13.07 13.52
N PRO A 43 -14.21 -13.42 13.02
CA PRO A 43 -15.42 -13.56 13.86
C PRO A 43 -15.26 -14.56 15.01
N GLN A 44 -14.44 -15.62 14.84
CA GLN A 44 -14.17 -16.63 15.85
C GLN A 44 -13.26 -16.09 16.98
N LYS A 45 -12.51 -15.03 16.71
CA LYS A 45 -11.62 -14.34 17.66
C LYS A 45 -12.14 -12.95 18.03
N ALA A 46 -13.43 -12.69 17.82
CA ALA A 46 -14.04 -11.38 18.04
C ALA A 46 -13.73 -10.81 19.43
N ILE A 47 -13.34 -9.54 19.49
CA ILE A 47 -13.01 -8.81 20.71
C ILE A 47 -14.20 -7.92 21.06
N ASN A 48 -14.87 -8.19 22.16
CA ASN A 48 -16.11 -7.49 22.55
C ASN A 48 -17.16 -7.46 21.43
N GLY A 49 -17.26 -8.53 20.65
CA GLY A 49 -18.16 -8.64 19.50
C GLY A 49 -17.65 -7.98 18.21
N SER A 50 -16.49 -7.31 18.24
CA SER A 50 -15.90 -6.68 17.05
C SER A 50 -14.98 -7.63 16.29
N HIS A 51 -15.07 -7.60 14.96
CA HIS A 51 -14.21 -8.33 14.04
C HIS A 51 -14.05 -7.55 12.73
N ASP A 52 -13.09 -7.96 11.86
CA ASP A 52 -12.69 -7.17 10.71
C ASP A 52 -13.35 -7.58 9.38
N ILE A 53 -14.21 -8.61 9.36
CA ILE A 53 -14.98 -8.99 8.16
C ILE A 53 -16.24 -8.12 8.07
N VAL A 54 -16.01 -6.81 7.88
CA VAL A 54 -17.05 -5.78 7.87
C VAL A 54 -16.73 -4.71 6.81
N GLN A 55 -17.73 -3.92 6.39
CA GLN A 55 -17.52 -2.87 5.38
C GLN A 55 -16.49 -1.80 5.75
N PRO A 56 -16.36 -1.35 7.01
CA PRO A 56 -15.31 -0.39 7.41
C PRO A 56 -13.89 -0.82 7.05
N LEU A 57 -13.64 -2.12 6.85
CA LEU A 57 -12.35 -2.65 6.38
C LEU A 57 -11.87 -1.98 5.09
N ALA A 58 -12.80 -1.59 4.20
CA ALA A 58 -12.49 -0.86 2.96
C ALA A 58 -11.74 0.46 3.19
N LEU A 59 -11.86 1.03 4.37
CA LEU A 59 -11.31 2.33 4.77
C LEU A 59 -10.24 2.21 5.86
N GLY A 60 -9.81 0.99 6.18
CA GLY A 60 -8.86 0.73 7.25
C GLY A 60 -9.48 0.68 8.64
N GLY A 61 -10.82 0.58 8.75
CA GLY A 61 -11.52 0.40 10.02
C GLY A 61 -11.32 -1.02 10.54
N MET A 62 -10.27 -1.23 11.33
CA MET A 62 -9.86 -2.51 11.91
C MET A 62 -9.96 -2.48 13.43
N THR A 63 -10.28 -3.63 14.03
CA THR A 63 -10.48 -3.79 15.48
C THR A 63 -9.22 -3.45 16.30
N LEU A 64 -8.05 -3.88 15.84
CA LEU A 64 -6.76 -3.65 16.50
C LEU A 64 -5.85 -2.69 15.73
N GLY A 65 -6.30 -2.16 14.59
CA GLY A 65 -5.45 -1.39 13.68
C GLY A 65 -4.42 -2.27 12.97
N VAL A 66 -3.30 -1.69 12.57
CA VAL A 66 -2.25 -2.36 11.80
C VAL A 66 -0.87 -1.92 12.29
N THR A 67 0.10 -2.83 12.26
CA THR A 67 1.49 -2.47 12.59
C THR A 67 2.18 -1.81 11.40
N ASN A 68 3.14 -0.93 11.67
CA ASN A 68 3.90 -0.26 10.60
C ASN A 68 4.69 -1.27 9.76
N ILE A 69 5.23 -2.32 10.38
CA ILE A 69 5.99 -3.34 9.66
C ILE A 69 5.10 -4.17 8.72
N ASP A 70 3.87 -4.53 9.15
CA ASP A 70 2.92 -5.27 8.30
C ASP A 70 2.52 -4.42 7.08
N MET A 71 2.23 -3.13 7.28
CA MET A 71 1.93 -2.21 6.18
C MET A 71 3.11 -2.07 5.22
N THR A 72 4.32 -1.94 5.75
CA THR A 72 5.53 -1.87 4.91
C THR A 72 5.71 -3.12 4.08
N ALA A 73 5.55 -4.31 4.70
CA ALA A 73 5.66 -5.59 4.01
C ALA A 73 4.56 -5.78 2.95
N ALA A 74 3.34 -5.35 3.23
CA ALA A 74 2.23 -5.41 2.28
C ALA A 74 2.50 -4.54 1.03
N TYR A 75 3.01 -3.31 1.22
CA TYR A 75 3.41 -2.45 0.10
C TYR A 75 4.67 -2.97 -0.61
N ALA A 76 5.62 -3.56 0.12
CA ALA A 76 6.76 -4.25 -0.48
C ALA A 76 6.34 -5.41 -1.38
N ALA A 77 5.27 -6.15 -1.03
CA ALA A 77 4.74 -7.20 -1.89
C ALA A 77 4.20 -6.65 -3.23
N ILE A 78 3.59 -5.46 -3.24
CA ILE A 78 3.15 -4.79 -4.47
C ILE A 78 4.38 -4.38 -5.30
N ALA A 79 5.38 -3.74 -4.66
CA ALA A 79 6.64 -3.35 -5.29
C ALA A 79 7.42 -4.54 -5.86
N ASN A 80 7.34 -5.70 -5.20
CA ASN A 80 7.98 -6.95 -5.57
C ASN A 80 7.07 -7.84 -6.44
N HIS A 81 6.43 -7.25 -7.45
CA HIS A 81 5.65 -7.95 -8.48
C HIS A 81 4.56 -8.88 -7.93
N GLY A 82 4.02 -8.57 -6.75
CA GLY A 82 2.96 -9.35 -6.10
C GLY A 82 3.45 -10.48 -5.19
N THR A 83 4.76 -10.56 -4.93
CA THR A 83 5.36 -11.55 -4.03
C THR A 83 5.59 -10.95 -2.65
N TYR A 84 4.89 -11.46 -1.65
CA TYR A 84 5.10 -11.13 -0.24
C TYR A 84 6.35 -11.83 0.28
N THR A 85 7.13 -11.09 1.06
CA THR A 85 8.27 -11.60 1.82
C THR A 85 8.04 -11.26 3.28
N LYS A 86 8.10 -12.27 4.15
CA LYS A 86 7.92 -12.10 5.60
C LYS A 86 9.06 -11.25 6.16
N PRO A 87 8.76 -10.16 6.88
CA PRO A 87 9.80 -9.33 7.50
C PRO A 87 10.64 -10.12 8.49
N VAL A 88 11.96 -9.87 8.48
CA VAL A 88 12.89 -10.41 9.46
C VAL A 88 13.63 -9.26 10.14
N TYR A 89 13.89 -9.39 11.46
CA TYR A 89 14.58 -8.38 12.26
C TYR A 89 16.06 -8.68 12.42
N TYR A 90 16.45 -9.92 12.13
CA TYR A 90 17.83 -10.39 12.16
C TYR A 90 18.00 -11.55 11.16
N THR A 91 19.17 -11.68 10.59
CA THR A 91 19.51 -12.77 9.67
C THR A 91 20.13 -13.95 10.39
N ALA A 92 20.89 -13.70 11.46
CA ALA A 92 21.51 -14.76 12.28
C ALA A 92 21.75 -14.27 13.70
N VAL A 93 21.72 -15.19 14.65
CA VAL A 93 22.14 -14.96 16.03
C VAL A 93 23.24 -15.96 16.40
N TYR A 94 24.32 -15.46 16.93
CA TYR A 94 25.47 -16.27 17.36
C TYR A 94 25.67 -16.19 18.87
N ASP A 95 26.19 -17.26 19.47
CA ASP A 95 26.67 -17.22 20.85
C ASP A 95 28.02 -16.47 20.95
N TYR A 96 28.52 -16.32 22.20
CA TYR A 96 29.79 -15.65 22.46
C TYR A 96 31.03 -16.41 21.93
N LYS A 97 30.86 -17.68 21.52
CA LYS A 97 31.90 -18.53 20.92
C LYS A 97 31.83 -18.51 19.38
N GLY A 98 30.86 -17.82 18.80
CA GLY A 98 30.65 -17.78 17.36
C GLY A 98 29.82 -18.94 16.80
N ASN A 99 29.18 -19.74 17.63
CA ASN A 99 28.28 -20.80 17.16
C ASN A 99 26.93 -20.18 16.75
N LEU A 100 26.40 -20.57 15.60
CA LEU A 100 25.10 -20.16 15.12
C LEU A 100 23.98 -20.72 16.00
N LEU A 101 23.19 -19.85 16.63
CA LEU A 101 22.03 -20.21 17.45
C LEU A 101 20.72 -20.16 16.68
N LEU A 102 20.53 -19.11 15.86
CA LEU A 102 19.34 -18.92 15.04
C LEU A 102 19.77 -18.48 13.64
N ASP A 103 19.13 -19.05 12.64
CA ASP A 103 19.31 -18.70 11.23
C ASP A 103 17.98 -18.25 10.61
N ASN A 104 17.91 -16.99 10.20
CA ASN A 104 16.81 -16.37 9.46
C ASN A 104 17.28 -15.84 8.10
N SER A 105 18.36 -16.40 7.55
CA SER A 105 18.93 -15.99 6.26
C SER A 105 17.99 -16.24 5.07
N SER A 106 17.04 -17.18 5.22
CA SER A 106 15.98 -17.43 4.24
C SER A 106 14.63 -16.91 4.74
N SER A 107 14.06 -15.94 4.05
CA SER A 107 12.72 -15.42 4.35
C SER A 107 11.62 -16.27 3.70
N GLU A 108 10.51 -16.48 4.42
CA GLU A 108 9.31 -17.10 3.86
C GLU A 108 8.71 -16.15 2.81
N THR A 109 8.41 -16.68 1.63
CA THR A 109 7.80 -15.92 0.53
C THR A 109 6.59 -16.65 -0.04
N HIS A 110 5.61 -15.89 -0.53
CA HIS A 110 4.49 -16.41 -1.31
C HIS A 110 3.89 -15.36 -2.23
N THR A 111 3.23 -15.81 -3.30
CA THR A 111 2.56 -14.92 -4.24
C THR A 111 1.20 -14.49 -3.68
N VAL A 112 0.98 -13.17 -3.59
CA VAL A 112 -0.29 -12.56 -3.18
C VAL A 112 -1.09 -12.08 -4.39
N LEU A 113 -0.43 -11.43 -5.33
CA LEU A 113 -1.01 -10.89 -6.57
C LEU A 113 -0.30 -11.47 -7.77
N LYS A 114 -1.00 -11.51 -8.91
CA LYS A 114 -0.34 -11.70 -10.20
C LYS A 114 0.51 -10.46 -10.51
N GLU A 115 1.62 -10.65 -11.19
CA GLU A 115 2.55 -9.58 -11.57
C GLU A 115 1.84 -8.43 -12.31
N GLN A 116 0.95 -8.77 -13.27
CA GLN A 116 0.15 -7.77 -14.00
C GLN A 116 -0.74 -6.94 -13.07
N THR A 117 -1.34 -7.58 -12.05
CA THR A 117 -2.19 -6.89 -11.08
C THR A 117 -1.37 -5.96 -10.19
N ALA A 118 -0.20 -6.42 -9.73
CA ALA A 118 0.74 -5.60 -8.94
C ALA A 118 1.21 -4.39 -9.74
N TRP A 119 1.56 -4.57 -11.02
CA TRP A 119 1.98 -3.47 -11.90
C TRP A 119 0.85 -2.45 -12.16
N LEU A 120 -0.38 -2.91 -12.45
CA LEU A 120 -1.53 -2.03 -12.62
C LEU A 120 -1.83 -1.20 -11.37
N LEU A 121 -1.68 -1.83 -10.19
CA LEU A 121 -1.83 -1.13 -8.90
C LEU A 121 -0.69 -0.14 -8.69
N THR A 122 0.56 -0.51 -8.95
CA THR A 122 1.73 0.39 -8.93
C THR A 122 1.50 1.61 -9.79
N SER A 123 1.08 1.42 -11.04
CA SER A 123 0.76 2.52 -11.96
C SER A 123 -0.38 3.42 -11.46
N ALA A 124 -1.39 2.87 -10.78
CA ALA A 124 -2.44 3.68 -10.15
C ALA A 124 -1.91 4.45 -8.93
N LEU A 125 -0.98 3.86 -8.16
CA LEU A 125 -0.34 4.49 -7.00
C LEU A 125 0.67 5.58 -7.40
N GLU A 126 1.32 5.50 -8.57
CA GLU A 126 2.09 6.60 -9.15
C GLU A 126 1.22 7.85 -9.39
N SER A 127 -0.06 7.65 -9.78
CA SER A 127 -0.99 8.77 -9.96
C SER A 127 -1.29 9.50 -8.64
N VAL A 128 -1.16 8.85 -7.48
CA VAL A 128 -1.28 9.51 -6.16
C VAL A 128 -0.16 10.54 -5.96
N ILE A 129 1.03 10.25 -6.48
CA ILE A 129 2.21 11.11 -6.36
C ILE A 129 2.22 12.21 -7.41
N THR A 130 1.78 11.91 -8.64
CA THR A 130 1.87 12.88 -9.74
C THR A 130 0.72 13.89 -9.74
N GLN A 131 -0.47 13.51 -9.27
CA GLN A 131 -1.66 14.34 -9.34
C GLN A 131 -2.65 14.15 -8.18
N GLY A 132 -2.28 13.38 -7.16
CA GLY A 132 -3.15 13.01 -6.04
C GLY A 132 -2.72 13.57 -4.69
N THR A 133 -3.12 12.86 -3.63
CA THR A 133 -2.91 13.27 -2.23
C THR A 133 -1.47 13.13 -1.76
N GLY A 134 -0.60 12.46 -2.51
CA GLY A 134 0.79 12.15 -2.15
C GLY A 134 1.85 13.00 -2.85
N THR A 135 1.50 14.10 -3.51
CA THR A 135 2.44 14.91 -4.32
C THR A 135 3.68 15.37 -3.55
N SER A 136 3.56 15.61 -2.24
CA SER A 136 4.69 16.01 -1.39
C SER A 136 5.70 14.88 -1.13
N ALA A 137 5.41 13.63 -1.52
CA ALA A 137 6.33 12.51 -1.42
C ALA A 137 7.15 12.28 -2.70
N ALA A 138 6.95 13.08 -3.75
CA ALA A 138 7.69 12.96 -5.00
C ALA A 138 9.20 13.12 -4.79
N LEU A 139 9.99 12.27 -5.43
CA LEU A 139 11.45 12.34 -5.50
C LEU A 139 11.87 12.94 -6.86
N SER A 140 12.99 13.66 -6.87
CA SER A 140 13.48 14.31 -8.09
C SER A 140 14.09 13.33 -9.10
N ASN A 141 14.61 12.20 -8.61
CA ASN A 141 15.42 11.26 -9.38
C ASN A 141 14.89 9.82 -9.40
N GLN A 142 13.71 9.58 -8.78
CA GLN A 142 13.11 8.25 -8.75
C GLN A 142 11.59 8.32 -8.97
N PRO A 143 10.99 7.38 -9.70
CA PRO A 143 9.55 7.20 -9.69
C PRO A 143 9.11 6.70 -8.31
N VAL A 144 7.96 7.19 -7.87
CA VAL A 144 7.38 6.85 -6.57
C VAL A 144 5.94 6.40 -6.77
N ALA A 145 5.59 5.29 -6.16
CA ALA A 145 4.22 4.83 -6.02
C ALA A 145 3.87 4.77 -4.52
N GLY A 146 2.67 5.20 -4.14
CA GLY A 146 2.31 5.18 -2.72
C GLY A 146 0.90 5.68 -2.44
N LYS A 147 0.52 5.65 -1.16
CA LYS A 147 -0.81 6.06 -0.70
C LYS A 147 -0.75 6.73 0.65
N THR A 148 -1.51 7.80 0.78
CA THR A 148 -1.76 8.48 2.06
C THR A 148 -2.94 7.84 2.79
N GLY A 149 -2.91 7.84 4.11
CA GLY A 149 -4.03 7.51 4.98
C GLY A 149 -4.18 8.59 6.06
N THR A 150 -5.43 8.92 6.39
CA THR A 150 -5.74 9.84 7.49
C THR A 150 -7.08 9.41 8.09
N THR A 151 -7.14 9.20 9.40
CA THR A 151 -8.37 8.90 10.10
C THR A 151 -9.27 10.14 10.18
N ASN A 152 -10.60 9.93 10.32
CA ASN A 152 -11.57 11.03 10.33
C ASN A 152 -11.29 12.10 11.39
N ASN A 153 -10.74 11.70 12.54
CA ASN A 153 -10.40 12.59 13.64
C ASN A 153 -8.96 13.10 13.58
N GLU A 154 -8.22 12.79 12.52
CA GLU A 154 -6.79 13.11 12.37
C GLU A 154 -5.92 12.55 13.51
N THR A 155 -6.29 11.42 14.08
CA THR A 155 -5.50 10.73 15.11
C THR A 155 -4.34 9.96 14.53
N ASP A 156 -4.48 9.53 13.26
CA ASP A 156 -3.46 8.80 12.51
C ASP A 156 -3.24 9.42 11.15
N LYS A 157 -1.97 9.58 10.79
CA LYS A 157 -1.54 9.99 9.45
C LYS A 157 -0.51 9.00 8.92
N TRP A 158 -0.82 8.38 7.79
CA TRP A 158 -0.01 7.36 7.14
C TRP A 158 0.47 7.80 5.77
N PHE A 159 1.68 7.42 5.44
CA PHE A 159 2.12 7.31 4.07
C PHE A 159 2.91 6.02 3.88
N CYS A 160 2.45 5.17 2.99
CA CYS A 160 3.14 3.96 2.56
C CYS A 160 3.52 4.15 1.10
N GLY A 161 4.80 4.08 0.79
CA GLY A 161 5.30 4.33 -0.56
C GLY A 161 6.54 3.51 -0.88
N PHE A 162 6.81 3.36 -2.17
CA PHE A 162 7.96 2.62 -2.67
C PHE A 162 8.50 3.23 -3.97
N THR A 163 9.74 2.92 -4.22
CA THR A 163 10.45 3.16 -5.47
C THR A 163 10.83 1.80 -6.07
N PRO A 164 11.48 1.71 -7.24
CA PRO A 164 12.04 0.45 -7.73
C PRO A 164 13.09 -0.18 -6.80
N TYR A 165 13.63 0.57 -5.82
CA TYR A 165 14.68 0.10 -4.92
C TYR A 165 14.21 -0.24 -3.52
N TYR A 166 13.35 0.62 -2.93
CA TYR A 166 13.01 0.55 -1.50
C TYR A 166 11.54 0.82 -1.23
N THR A 167 11.02 0.19 -0.19
CA THR A 167 9.69 0.45 0.38
C THR A 167 9.83 1.00 1.79
N ALA A 168 9.06 2.03 2.11
CA ALA A 168 9.02 2.61 3.45
C ALA A 168 7.61 3.07 3.81
N SER A 169 7.25 2.98 5.08
CA SER A 169 6.01 3.50 5.64
C SER A 169 6.29 4.47 6.78
N ILE A 170 5.54 5.56 6.82
CA ILE A 170 5.54 6.53 7.94
C ILE A 170 4.16 6.53 8.56
N TRP A 171 4.13 6.40 9.87
CA TRP A 171 2.96 6.64 10.71
C TRP A 171 3.24 7.79 11.67
N LEU A 172 2.30 8.71 11.75
CA LEU A 172 2.27 9.76 12.77
C LEU A 172 0.96 9.63 13.55
N GLY A 173 1.08 9.46 14.85
CA GLY A 173 -0.03 9.32 15.78
C GLY A 173 0.45 9.38 17.21
N TYR A 174 -0.50 9.33 18.14
CA TYR A 174 -0.24 9.19 19.57
C TYR A 174 -0.86 7.89 20.07
N ASP A 175 -0.20 7.23 21.04
CA ASP A 175 -0.65 5.96 21.61
C ASP A 175 -2.01 6.06 22.32
N ASP A 176 -2.38 7.27 22.77
CA ASP A 176 -3.66 7.56 23.40
C ASP A 176 -4.76 7.99 22.40
N ASN A 177 -4.51 7.86 21.10
CA ASN A 177 -5.38 8.32 20.02
C ASN A 177 -5.71 9.82 20.08
N SER A 178 -4.87 10.64 20.67
CA SER A 178 -4.99 12.10 20.62
C SER A 178 -4.86 12.59 19.17
N LYS A 179 -5.54 13.70 18.87
CA LYS A 179 -5.47 14.33 17.55
C LYS A 179 -4.06 14.83 17.25
N VAL A 180 -3.52 14.51 16.07
CA VAL A 180 -2.24 15.04 15.57
C VAL A 180 -2.44 16.50 15.16
N LEU A 181 -2.17 17.42 16.09
CA LEU A 181 -2.45 18.86 15.92
C LEU A 181 -1.46 19.61 15.02
N SER A 182 -0.31 19.03 14.70
CA SER A 182 0.71 19.73 13.93
C SER A 182 0.33 19.84 12.45
N LYS A 183 0.00 21.04 12.01
CA LYS A 183 -0.09 21.41 10.59
C LYS A 183 1.28 21.51 9.92
N SER A 184 2.35 21.62 10.71
CA SER A 184 3.74 21.83 10.25
C SER A 184 4.46 20.54 9.90
N ILE A 185 4.01 19.39 10.40
CA ILE A 185 4.66 18.10 10.17
C ILE A 185 3.83 17.31 9.17
N SER A 186 4.43 17.10 8.00
CA SER A 186 3.83 16.30 6.93
C SER A 186 4.50 14.92 6.88
N HIS A 187 3.74 13.85 7.12
CA HIS A 187 4.20 12.47 7.00
C HIS A 187 4.76 12.16 5.60
N THR A 188 4.16 12.70 4.55
CA THR A 188 4.65 12.57 3.17
C THR A 188 5.99 13.28 2.98
N LYS A 189 6.19 14.46 3.61
CA LYS A 189 7.45 15.19 3.52
C LYS A 189 8.57 14.52 4.32
N ILE A 190 8.26 13.93 5.48
CA ILE A 190 9.22 13.13 6.25
C ILE A 190 9.70 11.95 5.38
N TRP A 191 8.75 11.20 4.80
CA TRP A 191 9.05 10.10 3.90
C TRP A 191 9.95 10.56 2.74
N GLN A 192 9.57 11.65 2.08
CA GLN A 192 10.33 12.23 0.96
C GLN A 192 11.76 12.58 1.38
N THR A 193 11.95 13.21 2.54
CA THR A 193 13.28 13.62 3.02
C THR A 193 14.17 12.40 3.29
N ILE A 194 13.65 11.38 3.97
CA ILE A 194 14.39 10.15 4.26
C ILE A 194 14.75 9.43 2.95
N MET A 195 13.77 9.25 2.07
CA MET A 195 13.96 8.50 0.84
C MET A 195 14.87 9.24 -0.14
N SER A 196 14.86 10.57 -0.17
CA SER A 196 15.83 11.34 -0.96
C SER A 196 17.28 11.02 -0.57
N GLN A 197 17.56 10.95 0.74
CA GLN A 197 18.90 10.63 1.25
C GLN A 197 19.28 9.17 0.95
N ILE A 198 18.37 8.23 1.15
CA ILE A 198 18.63 6.79 0.87
C ILE A 198 18.92 6.56 -0.62
N HIS A 199 18.37 7.38 -1.51
CA HIS A 199 18.58 7.25 -2.96
C HIS A 199 19.76 8.09 -3.50
N GLU A 200 20.51 8.75 -2.65
CA GLU A 200 21.72 9.46 -3.10
C GLU A 200 22.71 8.50 -3.75
N GLY A 201 23.16 8.83 -4.95
CA GLY A 201 24.09 8.01 -5.73
C GLY A 201 23.48 6.84 -6.50
N LEU A 202 22.16 6.57 -6.35
CA LEU A 202 21.48 5.55 -7.15
C LEU A 202 21.09 6.11 -8.51
N SER A 203 21.20 5.29 -9.54
CA SER A 203 20.65 5.60 -10.87
C SER A 203 19.12 5.68 -10.82
N THR A 204 18.51 6.42 -11.75
CA THR A 204 17.06 6.42 -11.88
C THR A 204 16.57 5.03 -12.27
N GLY A 205 15.70 4.45 -11.43
CA GLY A 205 15.03 3.18 -11.70
C GLY A 205 13.71 3.37 -12.44
N GLU A 206 13.08 2.27 -12.81
CA GLU A 206 11.75 2.26 -13.42
C GLU A 206 10.91 1.11 -12.87
N PHE A 207 9.58 1.26 -12.87
CA PHE A 207 8.65 0.17 -12.58
C PHE A 207 8.42 -0.63 -13.86
N THR A 208 9.12 -1.75 -14.01
CA THR A 208 9.10 -2.57 -15.21
C THR A 208 7.73 -3.13 -15.50
N GLN A 209 7.20 -2.86 -16.71
CA GLN A 209 5.92 -3.41 -17.16
C GLN A 209 6.07 -4.90 -17.50
N PRO A 210 5.27 -5.80 -16.90
CA PRO A 210 5.32 -7.22 -17.23
C PRO A 210 4.66 -7.51 -18.58
N SER A 211 4.94 -8.70 -19.11
CA SER A 211 4.25 -9.21 -20.30
C SER A 211 2.73 -9.35 -20.05
N GLY A 212 1.94 -9.26 -21.12
CA GLY A 212 0.49 -9.40 -21.06
C GLY A 212 -0.27 -8.13 -20.66
N ILE A 213 0.40 -7.00 -20.46
CA ILE A 213 -0.22 -5.68 -20.35
C ILE A 213 -0.26 -5.03 -21.74
N VAL A 214 -1.43 -4.57 -22.13
CA VAL A 214 -1.65 -3.86 -23.40
C VAL A 214 -2.22 -2.46 -23.14
N THR A 215 -1.84 -1.50 -23.97
CA THR A 215 -2.47 -0.19 -23.97
C THR A 215 -3.71 -0.22 -24.87
N ALA A 216 -4.82 0.29 -24.36
CA ALA A 216 -6.07 0.37 -25.12
C ALA A 216 -6.74 1.72 -24.91
N GLN A 217 -7.37 2.24 -25.96
CA GLN A 217 -8.23 3.40 -25.85
C GLN A 217 -9.57 2.99 -25.28
N VAL A 218 -10.03 3.71 -24.26
CA VAL A 218 -11.30 3.45 -23.59
C VAL A 218 -12.23 4.65 -23.70
N CYS A 219 -13.50 4.41 -23.84
CA CYS A 219 -14.53 5.43 -23.84
C CYS A 219 -14.63 6.08 -22.46
N SER A 220 -14.51 7.41 -22.40
CA SER A 220 -14.56 8.17 -21.14
C SER A 220 -15.91 8.06 -20.41
N GLN A 221 -17.00 7.82 -21.15
CA GLN A 221 -18.33 7.70 -20.57
C GLN A 221 -18.67 6.30 -20.07
N SER A 222 -18.27 5.24 -20.80
CA SER A 222 -18.65 3.87 -20.49
C SER A 222 -17.54 3.06 -19.81
N GLY A 223 -16.27 3.47 -19.93
CA GLY A 223 -15.10 2.72 -19.47
C GLY A 223 -14.82 1.44 -20.27
N LYS A 224 -15.54 1.19 -21.37
CA LYS A 224 -15.32 0.05 -22.29
C LYS A 224 -14.32 0.46 -23.37
N LEU A 225 -13.83 -0.53 -24.13
CA LEU A 225 -12.99 -0.25 -25.31
C LEU A 225 -13.69 0.77 -26.22
N ALA A 226 -12.95 1.75 -26.69
CA ALA A 226 -13.46 2.77 -27.58
C ALA A 226 -13.85 2.15 -28.93
N VAL A 227 -14.98 2.60 -29.47
CA VAL A 227 -15.46 2.23 -30.80
C VAL A 227 -15.38 3.47 -31.68
N ALA A 228 -14.65 3.37 -32.78
CA ALA A 228 -14.49 4.48 -33.74
C ALA A 228 -15.87 5.00 -34.20
N GLY A 229 -16.01 6.34 -34.22
CA GLY A 229 -17.26 6.98 -34.59
C GLY A 229 -18.33 7.05 -33.47
N LEU A 230 -18.08 6.44 -32.30
CA LEU A 230 -18.99 6.50 -31.13
C LEU A 230 -18.31 7.05 -29.87
N CYS A 231 -17.01 7.01 -29.81
CA CYS A 231 -16.20 7.39 -28.63
C CYS A 231 -15.06 8.35 -29.01
N ASP A 232 -15.26 9.19 -29.97
CA ASP A 232 -14.23 10.06 -30.58
C ASP A 232 -13.98 11.37 -29.79
N GLU A 233 -14.46 11.48 -28.52
CA GLU A 233 -14.25 12.66 -27.65
C GLU A 233 -13.42 12.31 -26.41
#